data_b508f97905ede990c6c5dcfa7dfe975a
#
_entry.id   b508f97905ede990c6c5dcfa7dfe975a
#
_cell.length_a   1.000
_cell.length_b   1.000
_cell.length_c   1.000
_cell.angle_alpha   90.00
_cell.angle_beta   90.00
_cell.angle_gamma   90.00
#
_symmetry.space_group_name_H-M   'P 1'
#
loop_
_entity.id
_entity.type
_entity.pdbx_description
1 polymer ?
#
loop_
_entity_poly.entity_id
_entity_poly.type
_entity_poly.pdbx_seq_one_letter_code
_entity_poly.pdbx_strand_id
1 'polypeptide(L)'
;VFNDTARYVDQGGGKRKGAFAIYLEPWHADINDFLDLKKNHGKEELRARDLFYALWVPDLFMERVESNDYWSLMCPNECPGLSEVYGEDFKNLYEKYEQQGKYRKRVKAQDLWFSVLQSQIETGNPYILYKDAANRKSNQKNLGTIKSSNLCAEILEYTSADEVAVCNLASIALNKF
;
A
#
# COMPACT_ATOMS: atom_id res chain seq x y z
N VAL A 1 -4.87 -1.36 17.53
CA VAL A 1 -5.52 -2.66 17.29
C VAL A 1 -4.59 -3.58 16.51
N PHE A 2 -4.34 -3.37 15.22
CA PHE A 2 -3.52 -4.30 14.39
C PHE A 2 -2.11 -4.51 14.90
N ASN A 3 -1.46 -3.47 15.41
CA ASN A 3 -0.13 -3.59 16.01
C ASN A 3 -0.12 -4.54 17.21
N ASP A 4 -1.10 -4.41 18.10
CA ASP A 4 -1.23 -5.29 19.27
C ASP A 4 -1.67 -6.70 18.86
N THR A 5 -2.51 -6.80 17.84
CA THR A 5 -2.90 -8.11 17.27
C THR A 5 -1.68 -8.84 16.71
N ALA A 6 -0.77 -8.16 16.02
CA ALA A 6 0.48 -8.76 15.52
C ALA A 6 1.34 -9.35 16.65
N ARG A 7 1.37 -8.69 17.81
CA ARG A 7 2.07 -9.19 19.01
C ARG A 7 1.37 -10.37 19.65
N TYR A 8 0.03 -10.40 19.60
CA TYR A 8 -0.77 -11.42 20.24
C TYR A 8 -0.88 -12.70 19.41
N VAL A 9 -1.09 -12.56 18.09
CA VAL A 9 -1.22 -13.70 17.18
C VAL A 9 0.11 -14.41 17.02
N ASP A 10 0.07 -15.71 17.01
CA ASP A 10 1.23 -16.58 17.02
C ASP A 10 1.05 -17.71 16.00
N GLN A 11 2.13 -18.07 15.32
CA GLN A 11 2.22 -19.19 14.40
C GLN A 11 3.13 -20.27 14.99
N GLY A 12 2.67 -21.53 14.98
CA GLY A 12 3.50 -22.66 15.37
C GLY A 12 3.82 -22.78 16.86
N GLY A 13 2.86 -22.53 17.74
CA GLY A 13 2.94 -22.84 19.17
C GLY A 13 3.93 -21.97 19.95
N GLY A 14 3.89 -20.65 19.80
CA GLY A 14 4.67 -19.68 20.54
C GLY A 14 6.05 -19.37 19.96
N LYS A 15 6.45 -20.01 18.87
CA LYS A 15 7.79 -19.85 18.30
C LYS A 15 7.90 -18.69 17.30
N ARG A 16 6.80 -18.31 16.63
CA ARG A 16 6.76 -17.24 15.63
C ARG A 16 5.55 -16.36 15.88
N LYS A 17 5.79 -15.07 16.10
CA LYS A 17 4.72 -14.08 16.23
C LYS A 17 4.07 -13.80 14.89
N GLY A 18 2.82 -13.30 14.92
CA GLY A 18 2.12 -12.80 13.74
C GLY A 18 2.85 -11.61 13.15
N ALA A 19 2.73 -11.44 11.85
CA ALA A 19 3.27 -10.28 11.13
C ALA A 19 2.26 -9.81 10.10
N PHE A 20 2.02 -8.50 10.03
CA PHE A 20 1.09 -7.89 9.10
C PHE A 20 1.78 -6.83 8.27
N ALA A 21 1.47 -6.79 6.97
CA ALA A 21 1.76 -5.67 6.11
C ALA A 21 0.47 -4.88 5.85
N ILE A 22 0.54 -3.57 6.04
CA ILE A 22 -0.55 -2.63 5.78
C ILE A 22 -0.23 -1.89 4.49
N TYR A 23 -1.12 -2.01 3.53
CA TYR A 23 -1.00 -1.36 2.22
C TYR A 23 -1.85 -0.10 2.18
N LEU A 24 -1.30 0.97 1.63
CA LEU A 24 -2.02 2.22 1.39
C LEU A 24 -1.63 2.80 0.04
N GLU A 25 -2.58 3.46 -0.62
CA GLU A 25 -2.29 4.20 -1.83
C GLU A 25 -1.90 5.66 -1.50
N PRO A 26 -0.97 6.29 -2.25
CA PRO A 26 -0.44 7.63 -1.91
C PRO A 26 -1.46 8.77 -2.01
N TRP A 27 -2.63 8.53 -2.62
CA TRP A 27 -3.71 9.51 -2.69
C TRP A 27 -4.55 9.61 -1.41
N HIS A 28 -4.36 8.70 -0.45
CA HIS A 28 -5.13 8.70 0.79
C HIS A 28 -4.83 9.93 1.65
N ALA A 29 -5.86 10.51 2.26
CA ALA A 29 -5.74 11.73 3.08
C ALA A 29 -4.74 11.59 4.23
N ASP A 30 -4.61 10.39 4.81
CA ASP A 30 -3.78 10.11 5.99
C ASP A 30 -2.37 9.62 5.61
N ILE A 31 -1.92 9.82 4.37
CA ILE A 31 -0.63 9.31 3.90
C ILE A 31 0.55 9.78 4.76
N ASN A 32 0.53 11.03 5.22
CA ASN A 32 1.62 11.55 6.04
C ASN A 32 1.67 10.87 7.42
N ASP A 33 0.53 10.67 8.07
CA ASP A 33 0.45 9.95 9.34
C ASP A 33 0.89 8.49 9.18
N PHE A 34 0.53 7.86 8.05
CA PHE A 34 0.97 6.51 7.69
C PHE A 34 2.50 6.40 7.58
N LEU A 35 3.15 7.37 6.96
CA LEU A 35 4.62 7.41 6.83
C LEU A 35 5.32 7.61 8.18
N ASP A 36 4.63 8.17 9.16
CA ASP A 36 5.17 8.42 10.50
C ASP A 36 5.02 7.25 11.48
N LEU A 37 4.22 6.22 11.14
CA LEU A 37 3.84 5.14 12.06
C LEU A 37 5.02 4.36 12.66
N LYS A 38 6.16 4.32 11.99
CA LYS A 38 7.36 3.56 12.43
C LYS A 38 8.54 4.44 12.87
N LYS A 39 8.38 5.75 12.88
CA LYS A 39 9.44 6.69 13.27
C LYS A 39 9.87 6.50 14.72
N ASN A 40 11.17 6.71 14.99
CA ASN A 40 11.78 6.54 16.33
C ASN A 40 11.50 7.68 17.31
N HIS A 41 10.88 8.76 16.86
CA HIS A 41 10.58 9.95 17.64
C HIS A 41 9.10 10.31 17.58
N GLY A 42 8.67 11.22 18.44
CA GLY A 42 7.28 11.65 18.55
C GLY A 42 6.51 10.85 19.61
N LYS A 43 5.20 11.02 19.63
CA LYS A 43 4.33 10.38 20.62
C LYS A 43 4.14 8.90 20.34
N GLU A 44 4.42 8.06 21.32
CA GLU A 44 4.34 6.60 21.20
C GLU A 44 2.92 6.10 20.85
N GLU A 45 1.89 6.76 21.36
CA GLU A 45 0.49 6.44 21.08
C GLU A 45 0.11 6.61 19.58
N LEU A 46 0.92 7.37 18.83
CA LEU A 46 0.74 7.58 17.38
C LEU A 46 1.64 6.64 16.55
N ARG A 47 2.25 5.66 17.17
CA ARG A 47 3.15 4.72 16.50
C ARG A 47 2.56 3.32 16.45
N ALA A 48 2.95 2.56 15.43
CA ALA A 48 2.58 1.15 15.24
C ALA A 48 3.79 0.41 14.64
N ARG A 49 4.83 0.21 15.47
CA ARG A 49 6.16 -0.23 15.04
C ARG A 49 6.28 -1.70 14.71
N ASP A 50 5.35 -2.54 15.17
CA ASP A 50 5.38 -3.99 14.91
C ASP A 50 4.73 -4.36 13.58
N LEU A 51 4.13 -3.40 12.89
CA LEU A 51 3.58 -3.58 11.56
C LEU A 51 4.62 -3.27 10.49
N PHE A 52 4.41 -3.83 9.31
CA PHE A 52 5.11 -3.47 8.07
C PHE A 52 4.19 -2.62 7.21
N TYR A 53 4.77 -1.72 6.45
CA TYR A 53 4.01 -0.76 5.64
C TYR A 53 4.44 -0.83 4.19
N ALA A 54 3.46 -0.73 3.29
CA ALA A 54 3.67 -0.73 1.85
C ALA A 54 2.82 0.35 1.17
N LEU A 55 3.35 0.95 0.14
CA LEU A 55 2.61 1.83 -0.77
C LEU A 55 2.24 1.06 -2.03
N TRP A 56 0.97 1.15 -2.39
CA TRP A 56 0.40 0.65 -3.62
C TRP A 56 0.24 1.82 -4.59
N VAL A 57 1.27 2.00 -5.45
CA VAL A 57 1.51 3.25 -6.19
C VAL A 57 0.92 3.18 -7.59
N PRO A 58 -0.04 4.06 -7.95
CA PRO A 58 -0.49 4.20 -9.34
C PRO A 58 0.55 4.94 -10.19
N ASP A 59 0.63 4.61 -11.49
CA ASP A 59 1.55 5.23 -12.44
C ASP A 59 1.39 6.76 -12.47
N LEU A 60 0.16 7.27 -12.38
CA LEU A 60 -0.14 8.71 -12.33
C LEU A 60 0.62 9.46 -11.23
N PHE A 61 0.82 8.83 -10.06
CA PHE A 61 1.60 9.46 -8.98
C PHE A 61 3.04 9.68 -9.43
N MET A 62 3.66 8.68 -10.06
CA MET A 62 5.03 8.78 -10.54
C MET A 62 5.17 9.76 -11.71
N GLU A 63 4.19 9.83 -12.61
CA GLU A 63 4.12 10.86 -13.66
C GLU A 63 4.14 12.27 -13.07
N ARG A 64 3.39 12.48 -11.99
CA ARG A 64 3.35 13.79 -11.31
C ARG A 64 4.60 14.07 -10.47
N VAL A 65 5.27 13.07 -9.96
CA VAL A 65 6.59 13.21 -9.32
C VAL A 65 7.61 13.65 -10.37
N GLU A 66 7.63 13.02 -11.54
CA GLU A 66 8.56 13.38 -12.64
C GLU A 66 8.31 14.81 -13.15
N SER A 67 7.06 15.18 -13.35
CA SER A 67 6.68 16.52 -13.84
C SER A 67 6.68 17.61 -12.76
N ASN A 68 6.96 17.27 -11.50
CA ASN A 68 6.84 18.16 -10.33
C ASN A 68 5.48 18.85 -10.22
N ASP A 69 4.43 18.10 -10.48
CA ASP A 69 3.05 18.57 -10.40
C ASP A 69 2.45 18.37 -9.00
N TYR A 70 1.22 18.85 -8.84
CA TYR A 70 0.47 18.70 -7.61
C TYR A 70 -0.18 17.33 -7.51
N TRP A 71 -0.27 16.85 -6.28
CA TRP A 71 -0.95 15.63 -5.91
C TRP A 71 -2.03 15.91 -4.87
N SER A 72 -3.24 15.42 -5.11
CA SER A 72 -4.41 15.67 -4.28
C SER A 72 -4.65 14.50 -3.33
N LEU A 73 -4.74 14.80 -2.04
CA LEU A 73 -5.02 13.83 -1.00
C LEU A 73 -6.53 13.75 -0.76
N MET A 74 -7.09 12.57 -0.91
CA MET A 74 -8.53 12.32 -0.95
C MET A 74 -8.99 11.37 0.16
N CYS A 75 -10.24 11.52 0.57
CA CYS A 75 -10.89 10.59 1.49
C CYS A 75 -11.62 9.50 0.68
N PRO A 76 -11.40 8.20 0.98
CA PRO A 76 -12.06 7.11 0.25
C PRO A 76 -13.59 7.17 0.26
N ASN A 77 -14.17 7.70 1.33
CA ASN A 77 -15.62 7.86 1.45
C ASN A 77 -16.17 8.97 0.54
N GLU A 78 -15.39 10.04 0.32
CA GLU A 78 -15.79 11.17 -0.54
C GLU A 78 -15.44 10.92 -2.01
N CYS A 79 -14.43 10.09 -2.25
CA CYS A 79 -13.91 9.72 -3.57
C CYS A 79 -13.92 8.19 -3.74
N PRO A 80 -15.11 7.55 -3.73
CA PRO A 80 -15.20 6.10 -3.83
C PRO A 80 -14.69 5.59 -5.19
N GLY A 81 -14.23 4.34 -5.20
CA GLY A 81 -13.86 3.62 -6.41
C GLY A 81 -12.40 3.77 -6.85
N LEU A 82 -11.62 4.68 -6.29
CA LEU A 82 -10.20 4.84 -6.66
C LEU A 82 -9.37 3.58 -6.41
N SER A 83 -9.69 2.81 -5.39
CA SER A 83 -9.03 1.52 -5.12
C SER A 83 -9.47 0.40 -6.06
N GLU A 84 -10.61 0.57 -6.74
CA GLU A 84 -11.20 -0.46 -7.61
C GLU A 84 -10.71 -0.39 -9.07
N VAL A 85 -10.03 0.69 -9.44
CA VAL A 85 -9.58 0.96 -10.80
C VAL A 85 -8.07 1.18 -10.86
N TYR A 86 -7.47 0.96 -12.04
CA TYR A 86 -6.04 1.16 -12.31
C TYR A 86 -5.82 1.72 -13.72
N GLY A 87 -4.60 2.17 -14.01
CA GLY A 87 -4.23 2.72 -15.32
C GLY A 87 -5.05 3.96 -15.69
N GLU A 88 -5.53 4.02 -16.93
CA GLU A 88 -6.30 5.15 -17.45
C GLU A 88 -7.64 5.35 -16.71
N ASP A 89 -8.29 4.28 -16.27
CA ASP A 89 -9.54 4.38 -15.51
C ASP A 89 -9.29 5.05 -14.15
N PHE A 90 -8.18 4.73 -13.50
CA PHE A 90 -7.77 5.41 -12.28
C PHE A 90 -7.50 6.88 -12.55
N LYS A 91 -6.72 7.20 -13.58
CA LYS A 91 -6.38 8.58 -13.96
C LYS A 91 -7.63 9.42 -14.22
N ASN A 92 -8.53 8.92 -15.03
CA ASN A 92 -9.77 9.60 -15.36
C ASN A 92 -10.65 9.86 -14.13
N LEU A 93 -10.79 8.87 -13.25
CA LEU A 93 -11.58 9.01 -12.03
C LEU A 93 -10.92 9.97 -11.03
N TYR A 94 -9.61 9.89 -10.86
CA TYR A 94 -8.85 10.76 -9.97
C TYR A 94 -8.91 12.22 -10.42
N GLU A 95 -8.65 12.50 -11.70
CA GLU A 95 -8.71 13.85 -12.27
C GLU A 95 -10.14 14.43 -12.24
N LYS A 96 -11.16 13.59 -12.42
CA LYS A 96 -12.56 13.99 -12.24
C LYS A 96 -12.82 14.48 -10.81
N TYR A 97 -12.32 13.78 -9.80
CA TYR A 97 -12.45 14.22 -8.41
C TYR A 97 -11.67 15.50 -8.13
N GLU A 98 -10.49 15.66 -8.72
CA GLU A 98 -9.73 16.92 -8.64
C GLU A 98 -10.50 18.10 -9.23
N GLN A 99 -11.09 17.94 -10.41
CA GLN A 99 -11.92 18.97 -11.08
C GLN A 99 -13.14 19.34 -10.24
N GLN A 100 -13.70 18.39 -9.50
CA GLN A 100 -14.81 18.60 -8.57
C GLN A 100 -14.38 19.23 -7.24
N GLY A 101 -13.10 19.43 -7.00
CA GLY A 101 -12.57 19.93 -5.73
C GLY A 101 -12.71 18.95 -4.56
N LYS A 102 -12.90 17.65 -4.82
CA LYS A 102 -13.09 16.60 -3.81
C LYS A 102 -11.75 16.10 -3.26
N TYR A 103 -10.98 16.98 -2.66
CA TYR A 103 -9.73 16.62 -1.99
C TYR A 103 -9.61 17.36 -0.66
N ARG A 104 -8.96 16.74 0.30
CA ARG A 104 -8.69 17.32 1.61
C ARG A 104 -7.51 18.27 1.60
N LYS A 105 -6.49 17.95 0.80
CA LYS A 105 -5.25 18.71 0.71
C LYS A 105 -4.62 18.49 -0.67
N ARG A 106 -3.91 19.50 -1.19
CA ARG A 106 -3.00 19.37 -2.33
C ARG A 106 -1.57 19.60 -1.88
N VAL A 107 -0.67 18.76 -2.32
CA VAL A 107 0.76 18.84 -2.04
C VAL A 107 1.54 18.72 -3.33
N LYS A 108 2.81 19.11 -3.35
CA LYS A 108 3.69 18.76 -4.46
C LYS A 108 3.97 17.26 -4.41
N ALA A 109 3.85 16.58 -5.55
CA ALA A 109 4.10 15.13 -5.63
C ALA A 109 5.55 14.79 -5.23
N GLN A 110 6.51 15.63 -5.59
CA GLN A 110 7.90 15.47 -5.17
C GLN A 110 8.10 15.59 -3.66
N ASP A 111 7.40 16.51 -2.99
CA ASP A 111 7.52 16.67 -1.53
C ASP A 111 7.01 15.40 -0.81
N LEU A 112 5.89 14.86 -1.28
CA LEU A 112 5.39 13.58 -0.76
C LEU A 112 6.37 12.43 -1.05
N TRP A 113 6.92 12.38 -2.26
CA TRP A 113 7.92 11.38 -2.65
C TRP A 113 9.18 11.45 -1.77
N PHE A 114 9.70 12.65 -1.51
CA PHE A 114 10.83 12.82 -0.58
C PHE A 114 10.49 12.38 0.85
N SER A 115 9.26 12.62 1.30
CA SER A 115 8.81 12.11 2.60
C SER A 115 8.78 10.57 2.65
N VAL A 116 8.40 9.91 1.55
CA VAL A 116 8.48 8.45 1.40
C VAL A 116 9.93 7.97 1.50
N LEU A 117 10.84 8.58 0.73
CA LEU A 117 12.26 8.23 0.73
C LEU A 117 12.90 8.45 2.11
N GLN A 118 12.56 9.54 2.78
CA GLN A 118 13.01 9.81 4.14
C GLN A 118 12.54 8.71 5.11
N SER A 119 11.26 8.32 5.04
CA SER A 119 10.73 7.22 5.87
C SER A 119 11.48 5.91 5.62
N GLN A 120 11.82 5.62 4.35
CA GLN A 120 12.59 4.43 3.99
C GLN A 120 14.02 4.46 4.57
N ILE A 121 14.69 5.60 4.52
CA ILE A 121 16.04 5.76 5.10
C ILE A 121 16.00 5.55 6.63
N GLU A 122 15.00 6.11 7.28
CA GLU A 122 14.88 6.07 8.75
C GLU A 122 14.40 4.69 9.26
N THR A 123 13.52 4.00 8.55
CA THR A 123 12.78 2.84 9.06
C THR A 123 12.81 1.59 8.19
N GLY A 124 13.28 1.68 6.95
CA GLY A 124 13.18 0.62 5.95
C GLY A 124 11.78 0.44 5.34
N ASN A 125 10.80 1.25 5.74
CA ASN A 125 9.42 1.24 5.26
C ASN A 125 9.03 2.63 4.73
N PRO A 126 8.05 2.70 3.82
CA PRO A 126 7.23 1.63 3.26
C PRO A 126 7.93 0.86 2.11
N TYR A 127 7.44 -0.35 1.82
CA TYR A 127 7.70 -1.02 0.53
C TYR A 127 7.04 -0.23 -0.59
N ILE A 128 7.60 -0.30 -1.80
CA ILE A 128 6.99 0.33 -2.98
C ILE A 128 6.58 -0.76 -3.96
N LEU A 129 5.29 -0.82 -4.29
CA LEU A 129 4.74 -1.69 -5.32
C LEU A 129 3.90 -0.86 -6.29
N TYR A 130 3.95 -1.21 -7.57
CA TYR A 130 3.30 -0.47 -8.64
C TYR A 130 1.96 -1.11 -9.01
N LYS A 131 0.88 -0.45 -8.62
CA LYS A 131 -0.52 -0.89 -8.79
C LYS A 131 -0.86 -1.24 -10.22
N ASP A 132 -0.55 -0.34 -11.15
CA ASP A 132 -0.97 -0.47 -12.54
C ASP A 132 -0.22 -1.60 -13.26
N ALA A 133 1.10 -1.67 -13.06
CA ALA A 133 1.91 -2.74 -13.61
C ALA A 133 1.50 -4.12 -13.08
N ALA A 134 1.24 -4.21 -11.76
CA ALA A 134 0.77 -5.43 -11.12
C ALA A 134 -0.56 -5.93 -11.71
N ASN A 135 -1.53 -5.02 -11.85
CA ASN A 135 -2.85 -5.37 -12.40
C ASN A 135 -2.80 -5.71 -13.90
N ARG A 136 -2.02 -4.98 -14.69
CA ARG A 136 -1.85 -5.29 -16.12
C ARG A 136 -1.24 -6.67 -16.37
N LYS A 137 -0.29 -7.08 -15.50
CA LYS A 137 0.43 -8.37 -15.62
C LYS A 137 -0.30 -9.54 -14.97
N SER A 138 -1.26 -9.29 -14.09
CA SER A 138 -1.94 -10.36 -13.35
C SER A 138 -2.65 -11.34 -14.27
N ASN A 139 -2.50 -12.63 -13.97
CA ASN A 139 -3.28 -13.70 -14.59
C ASN A 139 -4.73 -13.75 -14.08
N GLN A 140 -5.05 -13.02 -13.00
CA GLN A 140 -6.38 -12.98 -12.37
C GLN A 140 -7.15 -11.67 -12.65
N LYS A 141 -6.67 -10.84 -13.59
CA LYS A 141 -7.33 -9.57 -13.95
C LYS A 141 -8.80 -9.69 -14.40
N ASN A 142 -9.21 -10.90 -14.83
CA ASN A 142 -10.59 -11.22 -15.17
C ASN A 142 -11.52 -11.34 -13.94
N LEU A 143 -10.95 -11.51 -12.74
CA LEU A 143 -11.70 -11.60 -11.49
C LEU A 143 -11.95 -10.21 -10.88
N GLY A 144 -11.00 -9.30 -11.03
CA GLY A 144 -11.10 -7.94 -10.50
C GLY A 144 -9.73 -7.27 -10.29
N THR A 145 -9.75 -6.12 -9.64
CA THR A 145 -8.54 -5.34 -9.36
C THR A 145 -7.83 -5.86 -8.11
N ILE A 146 -6.53 -6.15 -8.24
CA ILE A 146 -5.66 -6.47 -7.12
C ILE A 146 -5.32 -5.17 -6.38
N LYS A 147 -5.53 -5.16 -5.06
CA LYS A 147 -5.41 -3.96 -4.20
C LYS A 147 -4.20 -3.96 -3.28
N SER A 148 -3.54 -5.09 -3.17
CA SER A 148 -2.36 -5.26 -2.30
C SER A 148 -1.57 -6.50 -2.71
N SER A 149 -0.40 -6.66 -2.11
CA SER A 149 0.37 -7.90 -2.10
C SER A 149 0.37 -8.51 -0.69
N ASN A 150 1.20 -9.52 -0.45
CA ASN A 150 1.41 -10.13 0.86
C ASN A 150 2.51 -9.41 1.67
N LEU A 151 2.90 -10.00 2.80
CA LEU A 151 3.93 -9.45 3.69
C LEU A 151 5.30 -9.31 3.01
N CYS A 152 5.71 -10.29 2.23
CA CYS A 152 7.02 -10.31 1.57
C CYS A 152 7.00 -9.71 0.15
N ALA A 153 5.85 -9.23 -0.31
CA ALA A 153 5.63 -8.52 -1.58
C ALA A 153 5.82 -9.36 -2.86
N GLU A 154 5.86 -10.71 -2.76
CA GLU A 154 6.03 -11.59 -3.92
C GLU A 154 4.71 -12.09 -4.52
N ILE A 155 3.59 -11.97 -3.80
CA ILE A 155 2.29 -12.50 -4.23
C ILE A 155 1.40 -11.39 -4.75
N LEU A 156 0.83 -11.61 -5.94
CA LEU A 156 -0.13 -10.73 -6.58
C LEU A 156 -1.36 -11.55 -6.97
N GLU A 157 -2.23 -11.79 -6.00
CA GLU A 157 -3.45 -12.57 -6.15
C GLU A 157 -4.68 -11.72 -5.82
N TYR A 158 -5.79 -12.03 -6.51
CA TYR A 158 -7.06 -11.36 -6.26
C TYR A 158 -7.64 -11.80 -4.91
N THR A 159 -8.17 -10.83 -4.18
CA THR A 159 -8.94 -11.05 -2.96
C THR A 159 -10.16 -10.14 -2.93
N SER A 160 -11.24 -10.59 -2.32
CA SER A 160 -12.48 -9.84 -2.15
C SER A 160 -13.10 -10.11 -0.78
N ALA A 161 -14.28 -9.59 -0.52
CA ALA A 161 -15.02 -9.86 0.72
C ALA A 161 -15.35 -11.35 0.88
N ASP A 162 -15.56 -12.05 -0.23
CA ASP A 162 -16.02 -13.44 -0.26
C ASP A 162 -14.89 -14.43 -0.62
N GLU A 163 -13.72 -13.94 -0.99
CA GLU A 163 -12.63 -14.75 -1.54
C GLU A 163 -11.28 -14.26 -1.04
N VAL A 164 -10.56 -15.12 -0.31
CA VAL A 164 -9.26 -14.79 0.30
C VAL A 164 -8.15 -15.51 -0.46
N ALA A 165 -7.19 -14.74 -0.97
CA ALA A 165 -5.98 -15.28 -1.57
C ALA A 165 -5.10 -15.95 -0.51
N VAL A 166 -4.62 -17.15 -0.79
CA VAL A 166 -3.77 -17.94 0.10
C VAL A 166 -2.56 -18.47 -0.66
N CYS A 167 -1.36 -18.22 -0.14
CA CYS A 167 -0.13 -18.76 -0.69
C CYS A 167 0.30 -20.03 0.05
N ASN A 168 0.46 -21.14 -0.68
CA ASN A 168 1.04 -22.36 -0.18
C ASN A 168 2.56 -22.37 -0.43
N LEU A 169 3.33 -22.47 0.63
CA LEU A 169 4.79 -22.51 0.57
C LEU A 169 5.31 -23.95 0.59
N ALA A 170 6.24 -24.26 -0.31
CA ALA A 170 6.93 -25.54 -0.37
C ALA A 170 8.38 -25.38 -0.80
N SER A 171 9.23 -26.30 -0.37
CA SER A 171 10.63 -26.39 -0.80
C SER A 171 10.98 -27.83 -1.17
N ILE A 172 11.67 -28.01 -2.30
CA ILE A 172 12.12 -29.31 -2.77
C ILE A 172 13.64 -29.37 -2.63
N ALA A 173 14.15 -30.39 -1.94
CA ALA A 173 15.58 -30.64 -1.83
C ALA A 173 16.07 -31.33 -3.11
N LEU A 174 16.47 -30.55 -4.12
CA LEU A 174 16.86 -31.06 -5.44
C LEU A 174 18.02 -32.07 -5.41
N ASN A 175 18.88 -32.00 -4.39
CA ASN A 175 19.99 -32.94 -4.19
C ASN A 175 19.53 -34.33 -3.74
N LYS A 176 18.24 -34.58 -3.60
CA LYS A 176 17.66 -35.89 -3.24
C LYS A 176 17.03 -36.62 -4.45
N PHE A 177 17.06 -36.01 -5.63
CA PHE A 177 16.52 -36.58 -6.88
C PHE A 177 17.63 -36.81 -7.94
#